data_40516a1cd3ece384850393faaf3d599f
#
_entry.id   40516a1cd3ece384850393faaf3d599f
#
_cell.length_a   1.000
_cell.length_b   1.000
_cell.length_c   1.000
_cell.angle_alpha   90.00
_cell.angle_beta   90.00
_cell.angle_gamma   90.00
#
_symmetry.space_group_name_H-M   'P 1'
#
loop_
_entity.id
_entity.type
_entity.pdbx_description
1 polymer ?
#
loop_
_entity_poly.entity_id
_entity_poly.type
_entity_poly.pdbx_seq_one_letter_code
_entity_poly.pdbx_strand_id
1 'polypeptide(L)'
;MHKDLEAFVSKQNLFVKDDRILLALSGGADSVVLATLMLECGYRFSAAHCNFHLRGKESMRDEAFVRAWAKEHDVELFVKDFDTFGYMQQKKISLEMAARELRYSWFEELIADKGFDYLATAHHADDSAETFFINLLRGTGIAGLHGILPKSGHIVRPLLFATRKRIVEFAKQRNIAFVEDSTNSQTKFLRNKIRHQLFPLLREIAPSFDETIAKNIERLRETEMVYSQVIRQLQNELLSEQNGVLFLQIADLLRQKPKRILLYEILSQYGFNESNCNDILSA
;
A
#
# COMPACT_ATOMS: atom_id res chain seq x y z
N MET A 1 15.03 -5.02 -14.81
CA MET A 1 13.87 -4.25 -14.31
C MET A 1 12.66 -4.34 -15.25
N HIS A 2 12.77 -4.10 -16.58
CA HIS A 2 11.61 -4.14 -17.50
C HIS A 2 10.90 -5.48 -17.52
N LYS A 3 11.62 -6.56 -17.85
CA LYS A 3 11.06 -7.93 -17.85
C LYS A 3 10.43 -8.33 -16.51
N ASP A 4 11.02 -7.86 -15.41
CA ASP A 4 10.50 -8.16 -14.07
C ASP A 4 9.21 -7.37 -13.79
N LEU A 5 9.13 -6.11 -14.24
CA LEU A 5 7.91 -5.31 -14.15
C LEU A 5 6.78 -5.99 -14.93
N GLU A 6 7.02 -6.32 -16.22
CA GLU A 6 6.01 -6.98 -17.07
C GLU A 6 5.57 -8.33 -16.49
N ALA A 7 6.53 -9.15 -16.03
CA ALA A 7 6.24 -10.43 -15.40
C ALA A 7 5.41 -10.25 -14.11
N PHE A 8 5.76 -9.25 -13.28
CA PHE A 8 5.03 -8.97 -12.05
C PHE A 8 3.63 -8.42 -12.30
N VAL A 9 3.49 -7.48 -13.24
CA VAL A 9 2.18 -6.92 -13.65
C VAL A 9 1.27 -8.04 -14.14
N SER A 10 1.77 -8.94 -14.99
CA SER A 10 1.02 -10.08 -15.50
C SER A 10 0.70 -11.10 -14.40
N LYS A 11 1.68 -11.53 -13.60
CA LYS A 11 1.51 -12.52 -12.50
C LYS A 11 0.46 -12.06 -11.49
N GLN A 12 0.44 -10.75 -11.17
CA GLN A 12 -0.44 -10.18 -10.16
C GLN A 12 -1.75 -9.61 -10.74
N ASN A 13 -1.98 -9.74 -12.06
CA ASN A 13 -3.14 -9.19 -12.77
C ASN A 13 -3.41 -7.73 -12.38
N LEU A 14 -2.35 -6.88 -12.43
CA LEU A 14 -2.45 -5.50 -11.97
C LEU A 14 -3.27 -4.66 -12.95
N PHE A 15 -2.85 -4.65 -14.20
CA PHE A 15 -3.48 -3.91 -15.31
C PHE A 15 -2.99 -4.45 -16.65
N VAL A 16 -3.65 -4.06 -17.75
CA VAL A 16 -3.27 -4.34 -19.12
C VAL A 16 -2.88 -3.03 -19.85
N LYS A 17 -2.41 -3.13 -21.11
CA LYS A 17 -1.89 -1.98 -21.86
C LYS A 17 -2.95 -0.93 -22.22
N ASP A 18 -4.19 -1.35 -22.35
CA ASP A 18 -5.31 -0.48 -22.73
C ASP A 18 -5.98 0.19 -21.52
N ASP A 19 -5.62 -0.22 -20.30
CA ASP A 19 -6.16 0.41 -19.08
C ASP A 19 -5.65 1.85 -18.95
N ARG A 20 -6.52 2.73 -18.45
CA ARG A 20 -6.22 4.13 -18.16
C ARG A 20 -5.64 4.24 -16.75
N ILE A 21 -4.35 4.53 -16.67
CA ILE A 21 -3.61 4.53 -15.41
C ILE A 21 -3.32 5.97 -14.97
N LEU A 22 -3.62 6.28 -13.71
CA LEU A 22 -3.13 7.47 -13.02
C LEU A 22 -1.90 7.08 -12.19
N LEU A 23 -0.74 7.71 -12.43
CA LEU A 23 0.49 7.43 -11.69
C LEU A 23 0.78 8.53 -10.67
N ALA A 24 0.90 8.17 -9.41
CA ALA A 24 1.31 9.10 -8.35
C ALA A 24 2.81 9.42 -8.47
N LEU A 25 3.14 10.63 -9.00
CA LEU A 25 4.50 11.07 -9.29
C LEU A 25 4.97 12.11 -8.28
N SER A 26 5.76 11.67 -7.29
CA SER A 26 6.30 12.57 -6.26
C SER A 26 7.59 13.30 -6.66
N GLY A 27 8.26 12.84 -7.72
CA GLY A 27 9.60 13.29 -8.11
C GLY A 27 10.74 12.50 -7.45
N GLY A 28 10.47 11.73 -6.41
CA GLY A 28 11.46 10.86 -5.77
C GLY A 28 11.81 9.64 -6.62
N ALA A 29 12.98 9.04 -6.35
CA ALA A 29 13.55 7.94 -7.14
C ALA A 29 12.55 6.83 -7.47
N ASP A 30 11.73 6.38 -6.51
CA ASP A 30 10.81 5.27 -6.73
C ASP A 30 9.73 5.62 -7.73
N SER A 31 9.13 6.80 -7.61
CA SER A 31 8.05 7.24 -8.50
C SER A 31 8.55 7.55 -9.92
N VAL A 32 9.75 8.14 -10.03
CA VAL A 32 10.35 8.45 -11.34
C VAL A 32 10.81 7.18 -12.05
N VAL A 33 11.42 6.23 -11.30
CA VAL A 33 11.79 4.91 -11.87
C VAL A 33 10.56 4.14 -12.32
N LEU A 34 9.46 4.14 -11.54
CA LEU A 34 8.21 3.52 -11.95
C LEU A 34 7.70 4.14 -13.27
N ALA A 35 7.63 5.46 -13.32
CA ALA A 35 7.16 6.19 -14.49
C ALA A 35 8.01 5.87 -15.73
N THR A 36 9.35 5.91 -15.59
CA THR A 36 10.29 5.56 -16.68
C THR A 36 10.10 4.13 -17.15
N LEU A 37 10.03 3.15 -16.22
CA LEU A 37 9.82 1.75 -16.57
C LEU A 37 8.48 1.52 -17.27
N MET A 38 7.41 2.19 -16.83
CA MET A 38 6.10 2.07 -17.46
C MET A 38 6.12 2.60 -18.90
N LEU A 39 6.77 3.75 -19.14
CA LEU A 39 6.95 4.30 -20.51
C LEU A 39 7.76 3.34 -21.39
N GLU A 40 8.92 2.88 -20.91
CA GLU A 40 9.81 1.99 -21.65
C GLU A 40 9.17 0.60 -21.94
N CYS A 41 8.25 0.13 -21.08
CA CYS A 41 7.43 -1.06 -21.32
C CYS A 41 6.19 -0.76 -22.20
N GLY A 42 5.97 0.46 -22.64
CA GLY A 42 4.87 0.87 -23.52
C GLY A 42 3.50 0.93 -22.82
N TYR A 43 3.46 1.15 -21.50
CA TYR A 43 2.23 1.48 -20.79
C TYR A 43 1.94 2.98 -20.89
N ARG A 44 0.68 3.33 -21.13
CA ARG A 44 0.22 4.72 -21.13
C ARG A 44 -0.34 5.08 -19.76
N PHE A 45 -0.02 6.29 -19.28
CA PHE A 45 -0.55 6.82 -18.02
C PHE A 45 -0.57 8.34 -18.04
N SER A 46 -1.41 8.93 -17.21
CA SER A 46 -1.31 10.33 -16.79
C SER A 46 -0.70 10.39 -15.38
N ALA A 47 0.05 11.43 -15.07
CA ALA A 47 0.70 11.59 -13.78
C ALA A 47 -0.09 12.54 -12.86
N ALA A 48 -0.03 12.29 -11.54
CA ALA A 48 -0.60 13.16 -10.53
C ALA A 48 0.45 13.51 -9.46
N HIS A 49 0.65 14.81 -9.22
CA HIS A 49 1.57 15.36 -8.22
C HIS A 49 0.83 16.14 -7.15
N CYS A 50 1.09 15.83 -5.88
CA CYS A 50 0.54 16.52 -4.72
C CYS A 50 1.60 17.45 -4.13
N ASN A 51 1.36 18.75 -4.11
CA ASN A 51 2.19 19.71 -3.38
C ASN A 51 1.51 20.04 -2.03
N PHE A 52 2.11 19.58 -0.95
CA PHE A 52 1.61 19.80 0.43
C PHE A 52 2.21 21.03 1.11
N HIS A 53 3.12 21.75 0.46
CA HIS A 53 3.85 22.91 0.98
C HIS A 53 4.55 22.70 2.33
N LEU A 54 4.87 21.46 2.70
CA LEU A 54 5.45 21.11 3.99
C LEU A 54 6.93 21.46 4.12
N ARG A 55 7.62 21.68 2.99
CA ARG A 55 9.07 21.90 2.93
C ARG A 55 9.46 23.22 2.24
N GLY A 56 8.52 24.14 2.11
CA GLY A 56 8.76 25.45 1.52
C GLY A 56 9.42 25.38 0.13
N LYS A 57 10.64 25.87 -0.01
CA LYS A 57 11.38 25.91 -1.30
C LYS A 57 11.63 24.51 -1.89
N GLU A 58 11.80 23.46 -1.08
CA GLU A 58 11.98 22.10 -1.58
C GLU A 58 10.71 21.60 -2.26
N SER A 59 9.52 21.85 -1.69
CA SER A 59 8.25 21.47 -2.30
C SER A 59 8.07 22.11 -3.69
N MET A 60 8.45 23.38 -3.84
CA MET A 60 8.41 24.09 -5.14
C MET A 60 9.41 23.52 -6.13
N ARG A 61 10.64 23.20 -5.69
CA ARG A 61 11.66 22.52 -6.52
C ARG A 61 11.15 21.17 -7.03
N ASP A 62 10.54 20.38 -6.13
CA ASP A 62 10.05 19.04 -6.45
C ASP A 62 8.92 19.09 -7.48
N GLU A 63 7.99 20.04 -7.34
CA GLU A 63 6.94 20.30 -8.32
C GLU A 63 7.53 20.74 -9.67
N ALA A 64 8.48 21.69 -9.67
CA ALA A 64 9.15 22.16 -10.90
C ALA A 64 9.83 21.01 -11.64
N PHE A 65 10.49 20.12 -10.89
CA PHE A 65 11.10 18.90 -11.45
C PHE A 65 10.05 17.99 -12.10
N VAL A 66 8.96 17.70 -11.41
CA VAL A 66 7.89 16.84 -11.94
C VAL A 66 7.24 17.43 -13.18
N ARG A 67 7.00 18.73 -13.22
CA ARG A 67 6.49 19.44 -14.41
C ARG A 67 7.45 19.34 -15.60
N ALA A 68 8.75 19.54 -15.35
CA ALA A 68 9.78 19.42 -16.40
C ALA A 68 9.86 17.97 -16.93
N TRP A 69 9.86 16.99 -16.04
CA TRP A 69 9.88 15.57 -16.38
C TRP A 69 8.66 15.17 -17.23
N ALA A 70 7.46 15.55 -16.80
CA ALA A 70 6.23 15.25 -17.52
C ALA A 70 6.20 15.86 -18.93
N LYS A 71 6.68 17.11 -19.08
CA LYS A 71 6.81 17.80 -20.36
C LYS A 71 7.82 17.11 -21.27
N GLU A 72 8.97 16.71 -20.76
CA GLU A 72 10.03 16.02 -21.51
C GLU A 72 9.56 14.69 -22.09
N HIS A 73 8.69 13.97 -21.36
CA HIS A 73 8.21 12.65 -21.73
C HIS A 73 6.81 12.64 -22.36
N ASP A 74 6.24 13.81 -22.65
CA ASP A 74 4.88 13.98 -23.20
C ASP A 74 3.80 13.26 -22.37
N VAL A 75 3.90 13.37 -21.03
CA VAL A 75 2.96 12.79 -20.06
C VAL A 75 2.02 13.86 -19.55
N GLU A 76 0.71 13.63 -19.65
CA GLU A 76 -0.30 14.50 -19.04
C GLU A 76 -0.10 14.54 -17.52
N LEU A 77 -0.06 15.76 -16.94
CA LEU A 77 0.24 15.96 -15.53
C LEU A 77 -0.87 16.76 -14.83
N PHE A 78 -1.44 16.18 -13.81
CA PHE A 78 -2.31 16.87 -12.85
C PHE A 78 -1.49 17.27 -11.62
N VAL A 79 -1.64 18.54 -11.17
CA VAL A 79 -0.99 19.05 -9.95
C VAL A 79 -2.03 19.69 -9.07
N LYS A 80 -1.97 19.40 -7.76
CA LYS A 80 -2.84 20.02 -6.75
C LYS A 80 -2.03 20.48 -5.55
N ASP A 81 -2.25 21.73 -5.17
CA ASP A 81 -1.75 22.33 -3.94
C ASP A 81 -2.73 22.07 -2.79
N PHE A 82 -2.19 21.78 -1.58
CA PHE A 82 -3.00 21.47 -0.41
C PHE A 82 -2.67 22.38 0.78
N ASP A 83 -3.68 22.90 1.44
CA ASP A 83 -3.56 23.46 2.79
C ASP A 83 -3.56 22.32 3.83
N THR A 84 -2.41 21.66 3.94
CA THR A 84 -2.25 20.50 4.82
C THR A 84 -2.36 20.85 6.29
N PHE A 85 -1.87 22.04 6.68
CA PHE A 85 -1.94 22.49 8.08
C PHE A 85 -3.36 22.85 8.50
N GLY A 86 -4.11 23.57 7.65
CA GLY A 86 -5.51 23.87 7.91
C GLY A 86 -6.35 22.59 8.05
N TYR A 87 -6.16 21.64 7.14
CA TYR A 87 -6.85 20.34 7.21
C TYR A 87 -6.50 19.54 8.48
N MET A 88 -5.21 19.47 8.84
CA MET A 88 -4.73 18.83 10.07
C MET A 88 -5.41 19.41 11.32
N GLN A 89 -5.48 20.74 11.42
CA GLN A 89 -6.13 21.41 12.55
C GLN A 89 -7.63 21.16 12.62
N GLN A 90 -8.32 21.24 11.48
CA GLN A 90 -9.76 21.01 11.37
C GLN A 90 -10.13 19.58 11.78
N LYS A 91 -9.37 18.59 11.32
CA LYS A 91 -9.63 17.15 11.58
C LYS A 91 -9.03 16.65 12.88
N LYS A 92 -8.14 17.42 13.54
CA LYS A 92 -7.41 17.02 14.76
C LYS A 92 -6.61 15.72 14.58
N ILE A 93 -5.97 15.57 13.45
CA ILE A 93 -5.15 14.38 13.08
C ILE A 93 -3.68 14.79 12.93
N SER A 94 -2.78 13.80 12.80
CA SER A 94 -1.37 14.09 12.53
C SER A 94 -1.17 14.66 11.13
N LEU A 95 -0.07 15.40 10.93
CA LEU A 95 0.30 15.96 9.63
C LEU A 95 0.44 14.90 8.54
N GLU A 96 0.99 13.74 8.91
CA GLU A 96 1.15 12.60 8.00
C GLU A 96 -0.22 12.03 7.58
N MET A 97 -1.15 11.89 8.54
CA MET A 97 -2.52 11.47 8.24
C MET A 97 -3.24 12.48 7.35
N ALA A 98 -3.11 13.77 7.64
CA ALA A 98 -3.70 14.84 6.84
C ALA A 98 -3.21 14.80 5.39
N ALA A 99 -1.89 14.74 5.19
CA ALA A 99 -1.30 14.63 3.85
C ALA A 99 -1.75 13.35 3.12
N ARG A 100 -1.89 12.24 3.85
CA ARG A 100 -2.37 10.97 3.29
C ARG A 100 -3.84 11.06 2.87
N GLU A 101 -4.73 11.55 3.73
CA GLU A 101 -6.16 11.69 3.44
C GLU A 101 -6.39 12.62 2.24
N LEU A 102 -5.76 13.81 2.24
CA LEU A 102 -5.85 14.77 1.13
C LEU A 102 -5.38 14.16 -0.20
N ARG A 103 -4.28 13.42 -0.18
CA ARG A 103 -3.72 12.75 -1.35
C ARG A 103 -4.70 11.75 -1.95
N TYR A 104 -5.19 10.82 -1.13
CA TYR A 104 -6.05 9.74 -1.62
C TYR A 104 -7.43 10.26 -2.01
N SER A 105 -8.02 11.22 -1.27
CA SER A 105 -9.28 11.87 -1.65
C SER A 105 -9.17 12.52 -3.02
N TRP A 106 -8.08 13.23 -3.31
CA TRP A 106 -7.88 13.84 -4.61
C TRP A 106 -7.64 12.81 -5.73
N PHE A 107 -6.93 11.74 -5.47
CA PHE A 107 -6.77 10.68 -6.45
C PHE A 107 -8.09 10.00 -6.79
N GLU A 108 -8.96 9.78 -5.81
CA GLU A 108 -10.32 9.27 -6.02
C GLU A 108 -11.16 10.25 -6.89
N GLU A 109 -11.08 11.55 -6.60
CA GLU A 109 -11.71 12.59 -7.42
C GLU A 109 -11.23 12.49 -8.89
N LEU A 110 -9.91 12.40 -9.12
CA LEU A 110 -9.36 12.28 -10.47
C LEU A 110 -9.79 11.00 -11.18
N ILE A 111 -9.81 9.87 -10.45
CA ILE A 111 -10.26 8.59 -10.99
C ILE A 111 -11.71 8.69 -11.45
N ALA A 112 -12.58 9.23 -10.61
CA ALA A 112 -14.00 9.38 -10.93
C ALA A 112 -14.24 10.35 -12.09
N ASP A 113 -13.60 11.54 -12.05
CA ASP A 113 -13.84 12.63 -13.02
C ASP A 113 -13.24 12.33 -14.40
N LYS A 114 -12.08 11.68 -14.44
CA LYS A 114 -11.34 11.41 -15.68
C LYS A 114 -11.52 9.99 -16.18
N GLY A 115 -12.11 9.10 -15.39
CA GLY A 115 -12.37 7.71 -15.75
C GLY A 115 -11.08 6.89 -15.85
N PHE A 116 -10.16 7.02 -14.88
CA PHE A 116 -9.03 6.12 -14.76
C PHE A 116 -9.47 4.78 -14.18
N ASP A 117 -8.86 3.69 -14.65
CA ASP A 117 -9.14 2.35 -14.15
C ASP A 117 -8.32 2.05 -12.89
N TYR A 118 -7.07 2.54 -12.87
CA TYR A 118 -6.12 2.26 -11.79
C TYR A 118 -5.30 3.47 -11.37
N LEU A 119 -4.96 3.49 -10.07
CA LEU A 119 -3.95 4.36 -9.47
C LEU A 119 -2.66 3.57 -9.23
N ALA A 120 -1.61 3.86 -9.96
CA ALA A 120 -0.29 3.27 -9.76
C ALA A 120 0.50 4.05 -8.72
N THR A 121 1.00 3.37 -7.70
CA THR A 121 1.88 3.94 -6.67
C THR A 121 3.21 3.20 -6.61
N ALA A 122 4.29 3.91 -6.32
CA ALA A 122 5.66 3.38 -6.36
C ALA A 122 6.11 2.71 -5.06
N HIS A 123 5.20 2.03 -4.35
CA HIS A 123 5.58 1.20 -3.20
C HIS A 123 6.44 0.02 -3.66
N HIS A 124 7.49 -0.29 -2.89
CA HIS A 124 8.47 -1.31 -3.20
C HIS A 124 8.57 -2.40 -2.11
N ALA A 125 9.42 -3.40 -2.30
CA ALA A 125 9.54 -4.55 -1.39
C ALA A 125 9.87 -4.15 0.06
N ASP A 126 10.76 -3.16 0.26
CA ASP A 126 11.11 -2.69 1.61
C ASP A 126 9.92 -2.04 2.31
N ASP A 127 9.05 -1.29 1.59
CA ASP A 127 7.83 -0.73 2.19
C ASP A 127 6.88 -1.84 2.68
N SER A 128 6.81 -2.95 1.92
CA SER A 128 6.01 -4.11 2.30
C SER A 128 6.57 -4.79 3.56
N ALA A 129 7.89 -4.94 3.64
CA ALA A 129 8.58 -5.46 4.83
C ALA A 129 8.41 -4.53 6.03
N GLU A 130 8.53 -3.20 5.85
CA GLU A 130 8.25 -2.22 6.91
C GLU A 130 6.83 -2.35 7.44
N THR A 131 5.86 -2.47 6.54
CA THR A 131 4.44 -2.64 6.90
C THR A 131 4.22 -3.94 7.67
N PHE A 132 4.85 -5.04 7.27
CA PHE A 132 4.84 -6.30 8.00
C PHE A 132 5.30 -6.11 9.46
N PHE A 133 6.47 -5.48 9.68
CA PHE A 133 7.00 -5.27 11.03
C PHE A 133 6.16 -4.27 11.84
N ILE A 134 5.64 -3.21 11.22
CA ILE A 134 4.74 -2.27 11.90
C ILE A 134 3.50 -3.00 12.42
N ASN A 135 2.90 -3.83 11.60
CA ASN A 135 1.69 -4.56 11.96
C ASN A 135 2.00 -5.64 13.01
N LEU A 136 3.11 -6.37 12.87
CA LEU A 136 3.59 -7.34 13.86
C LEU A 136 3.76 -6.70 15.26
N LEU A 137 4.39 -5.53 15.33
CA LEU A 137 4.62 -4.80 16.57
C LEU A 137 3.34 -4.21 17.20
N ARG A 138 2.31 -3.98 16.38
CA ARG A 138 1.01 -3.50 16.87
C ARG A 138 0.07 -4.60 17.32
N GLY A 139 0.42 -5.84 17.03
CA GLY A 139 -0.46 -6.99 17.18
C GLY A 139 -1.48 -7.06 16.03
N THR A 140 -1.44 -8.16 15.29
CA THR A 140 -2.33 -8.37 14.14
C THR A 140 -2.59 -9.84 13.92
N GLY A 141 -3.73 -10.17 13.31
CA GLY A 141 -3.98 -11.47 12.73
C GLY A 141 -3.22 -11.68 11.40
N ILE A 142 -3.51 -12.78 10.72
CA ILE A 142 -2.86 -13.16 9.46
C ILE A 142 -3.02 -12.07 8.38
N ALA A 143 -4.18 -11.42 8.33
CA ALA A 143 -4.49 -10.35 7.38
C ALA A 143 -3.57 -9.13 7.48
N GLY A 144 -2.94 -8.87 8.64
CA GLY A 144 -1.98 -7.78 8.77
C GLY A 144 -0.54 -8.16 8.44
N LEU A 145 -0.22 -9.45 8.31
CA LEU A 145 1.14 -9.95 8.09
C LEU A 145 1.50 -10.15 6.61
N HIS A 146 0.57 -9.95 5.69
CA HIS A 146 0.87 -10.05 4.25
C HIS A 146 1.57 -8.82 3.66
N GLY A 147 1.95 -7.83 4.50
CA GLY A 147 2.57 -6.58 4.05
C GLY A 147 1.64 -5.73 3.19
N ILE A 148 2.19 -5.12 2.13
CA ILE A 148 1.41 -4.31 1.18
C ILE A 148 0.94 -5.20 0.03
N LEU A 149 -0.36 -5.20 -0.28
CA LEU A 149 -0.91 -5.94 -1.41
C LEU A 149 -0.51 -5.32 -2.75
N PRO A 150 -0.18 -6.13 -3.79
CA PRO A 150 0.09 -5.63 -5.13
C PRO A 150 -1.08 -4.86 -5.75
N LYS A 151 -2.31 -5.30 -5.45
CA LYS A 151 -3.55 -4.68 -5.90
C LYS A 151 -4.55 -4.63 -4.74
N SER A 152 -5.21 -3.48 -4.56
CA SER A 152 -6.25 -3.28 -3.55
C SER A 152 -7.27 -2.30 -4.12
N GLY A 153 -8.45 -2.81 -4.50
CA GLY A 153 -9.39 -2.05 -5.31
C GLY A 153 -8.75 -1.58 -6.62
N HIS A 154 -8.81 -0.30 -6.89
CA HIS A 154 -8.17 0.31 -8.07
C HIS A 154 -6.71 0.73 -7.82
N ILE A 155 -6.17 0.57 -6.61
CA ILE A 155 -4.75 0.91 -6.34
C ILE A 155 -3.85 -0.27 -6.69
N VAL A 156 -2.85 -0.01 -7.56
CA VAL A 156 -1.86 -0.99 -8.00
C VAL A 156 -0.44 -0.55 -7.62
N ARG A 157 0.45 -1.50 -7.39
CA ARG A 157 1.82 -1.25 -6.89
C ARG A 157 2.84 -2.06 -7.71
N PRO A 158 3.15 -1.58 -8.91
CA PRO A 158 3.94 -2.36 -9.86
C PRO A 158 5.40 -2.60 -9.43
N LEU A 159 5.95 -1.80 -8.48
CA LEU A 159 7.34 -1.95 -8.01
C LEU A 159 7.51 -2.87 -6.78
N LEU A 160 6.46 -3.50 -6.28
CA LEU A 160 6.58 -4.39 -5.09
C LEU A 160 7.52 -5.58 -5.28
N PHE A 161 7.92 -5.91 -6.51
CA PHE A 161 8.94 -6.94 -6.78
C PHE A 161 10.37 -6.47 -6.53
N ALA A 162 10.62 -5.15 -6.45
CA ALA A 162 11.94 -4.57 -6.38
C ALA A 162 12.26 -4.05 -4.97
N THR A 163 13.52 -4.20 -4.55
CA THR A 163 14.03 -3.53 -3.34
C THR A 163 14.41 -2.08 -3.66
N ARG A 164 14.40 -1.22 -2.65
CA ARG A 164 14.89 0.17 -2.76
C ARG A 164 16.30 0.25 -3.35
N LYS A 165 17.19 -0.63 -2.91
CA LYS A 165 18.55 -0.72 -3.43
C LYS A 165 18.54 -0.93 -4.95
N ARG A 166 17.77 -1.89 -5.44
CA ARG A 166 17.67 -2.20 -6.86
C ARG A 166 17.08 -1.04 -7.69
N ILE A 167 16.11 -0.31 -7.13
CA ILE A 167 15.52 0.88 -7.75
C ILE A 167 16.57 1.98 -7.92
N VAL A 168 17.32 2.29 -6.86
CA VAL A 168 18.36 3.34 -6.89
C VAL A 168 19.52 2.95 -7.82
N GLU A 169 19.94 1.68 -7.83
CA GLU A 169 20.95 1.18 -8.76
C GLU A 169 20.50 1.31 -10.20
N PHE A 170 19.26 0.98 -10.52
CA PHE A 170 18.69 1.16 -11.84
C PHE A 170 18.67 2.64 -12.25
N ALA A 171 18.23 3.54 -11.36
CA ALA A 171 18.23 4.98 -11.61
C ALA A 171 19.64 5.50 -11.94
N LYS A 172 20.65 5.06 -11.18
CA LYS A 172 22.06 5.44 -11.42
C LYS A 172 22.59 4.92 -12.75
N GLN A 173 22.35 3.62 -13.06
CA GLN A 173 22.83 3.01 -14.31
C GLN A 173 22.22 3.66 -15.55
N ARG A 174 21.01 4.19 -15.44
CA ARG A 174 20.28 4.84 -16.55
C ARG A 174 20.36 6.36 -16.53
N ASN A 175 21.13 6.95 -15.59
CA ASN A 175 21.22 8.39 -15.37
C ASN A 175 19.85 9.07 -15.22
N ILE A 176 18.89 8.39 -14.57
CA ILE A 176 17.56 8.93 -14.31
C ILE A 176 17.69 9.98 -13.21
N ALA A 177 17.36 11.23 -13.52
CA ALA A 177 17.29 12.30 -12.55
C ALA A 177 16.07 12.13 -11.63
N PHE A 178 16.23 12.43 -10.34
CA PHE A 178 15.16 12.46 -9.34
C PHE A 178 15.50 13.44 -8.23
N VAL A 179 14.52 13.82 -7.43
CA VAL A 179 14.72 14.67 -6.26
C VAL A 179 14.89 13.82 -5.00
N GLU A 180 15.85 14.24 -4.13
CA GLU A 180 16.04 13.60 -2.84
C GLU A 180 15.20 14.30 -1.78
N ASP A 181 14.48 13.52 -0.98
CA ASP A 181 13.68 13.99 0.14
C ASP A 181 14.53 14.05 1.41
N SER A 182 14.80 15.27 1.90
CA SER A 182 15.59 15.51 3.11
C SER A 182 14.98 14.92 4.39
N THR A 183 13.67 14.63 4.41
CA THR A 183 12.98 14.08 5.59
C THR A 183 13.16 12.57 5.76
N ASN A 184 13.67 11.87 4.76
CA ASN A 184 13.90 10.41 4.81
C ASN A 184 14.90 9.98 5.91
N SER A 185 15.72 10.89 6.43
CA SER A 185 16.72 10.63 7.49
C SER A 185 16.17 10.74 8.93
N GLN A 186 14.95 11.24 9.13
CA GLN A 186 14.41 11.47 10.47
C GLN A 186 13.91 10.18 11.11
N THR A 187 14.53 9.75 12.22
CA THR A 187 14.18 8.51 12.96
C THR A 187 13.01 8.67 13.95
N LYS A 188 12.28 9.79 13.92
CA LYS A 188 11.18 10.07 14.84
C LYS A 188 10.00 9.10 14.70
N PHE A 189 9.77 8.56 13.51
CA PHE A 189 8.65 7.67 13.21
C PHE A 189 9.04 6.19 13.28
N LEU A 190 8.11 5.33 13.69
CA LEU A 190 8.33 3.88 13.81
C LEU A 190 8.85 3.26 12.50
N ARG A 191 8.31 3.68 11.34
CA ARG A 191 8.76 3.22 10.02
C ARG A 191 10.24 3.52 9.78
N ASN A 192 10.69 4.72 10.11
CA ASN A 192 12.09 5.11 9.95
C ASN A 192 13.01 4.39 10.94
N LYS A 193 12.54 4.07 12.17
CA LYS A 193 13.30 3.23 13.11
C LYS A 193 13.48 1.81 12.56
N ILE A 194 12.44 1.22 11.99
CA ILE A 194 12.52 -0.09 11.36
C ILE A 194 13.53 -0.04 10.20
N ARG A 195 13.41 0.94 9.30
CA ARG A 195 14.29 1.10 8.13
C ARG A 195 15.75 1.31 8.50
N HIS A 196 16.04 2.19 9.46
CA HIS A 196 17.40 2.67 9.75
C HIS A 196 18.08 1.94 10.91
N GLN A 197 17.34 1.25 11.78
CA GLN A 197 17.88 0.53 12.94
C GLN A 197 17.64 -0.97 12.86
N LEU A 198 16.41 -1.40 12.65
CA LEU A 198 16.06 -2.83 12.67
C LEU A 198 16.57 -3.56 11.41
N PHE A 199 16.31 -3.04 10.22
CA PHE A 199 16.69 -3.72 8.97
C PHE A 199 18.20 -3.88 8.79
N PRO A 200 19.07 -2.89 9.12
CA PRO A 200 20.52 -3.12 9.10
C PRO A 200 20.95 -4.25 10.03
N LEU A 201 20.42 -4.30 11.26
CA LEU A 201 20.71 -5.38 12.21
C LEU A 201 20.24 -6.75 11.69
N LEU A 202 19.04 -6.83 11.12
CA LEU A 202 18.54 -8.08 10.54
C LEU A 202 19.36 -8.56 9.35
N ARG A 203 19.88 -7.66 8.53
CA ARG A 203 20.78 -7.99 7.41
C ARG A 203 22.16 -8.42 7.88
N GLU A 204 22.64 -7.90 9.00
CA GLU A 204 23.88 -8.34 9.66
C GLU A 204 23.73 -9.77 10.19
N ILE A 205 22.63 -10.07 10.89
CA ILE A 205 22.35 -11.40 11.45
C ILE A 205 22.07 -12.42 10.34
N ALA A 206 21.31 -12.02 9.31
CA ALA A 206 20.89 -12.88 8.20
C ALA A 206 21.08 -12.14 6.87
N PRO A 207 22.20 -12.35 6.16
CA PRO A 207 22.48 -11.67 4.89
C PRO A 207 21.40 -11.84 3.81
N SER A 208 20.63 -12.94 3.85
CA SER A 208 19.48 -13.20 2.96
C SER A 208 18.16 -12.64 3.48
N PHE A 209 18.17 -11.75 4.48
CA PHE A 209 16.95 -11.21 5.12
C PHE A 209 15.95 -10.67 4.11
N ASP A 210 16.38 -9.85 3.16
CA ASP A 210 15.47 -9.18 2.20
C ASP A 210 14.73 -10.21 1.32
N GLU A 211 15.40 -11.26 0.89
CA GLU A 211 14.78 -12.35 0.11
C GLU A 211 13.86 -13.21 0.98
N THR A 212 14.30 -13.50 2.20
CA THR A 212 13.57 -14.35 3.14
C THR A 212 12.27 -13.69 3.56
N ILE A 213 12.30 -12.39 3.92
CA ILE A 213 11.08 -11.68 4.33
C ILE A 213 10.10 -11.52 3.16
N ALA A 214 10.60 -11.26 1.94
CA ALA A 214 9.74 -11.19 0.75
C ALA A 214 9.01 -12.51 0.49
N LYS A 215 9.72 -13.66 0.57
CA LYS A 215 9.13 -14.99 0.44
C LYS A 215 8.12 -15.30 1.56
N ASN A 216 8.41 -14.89 2.79
CA ASN A 216 7.50 -15.10 3.91
C ASN A 216 6.21 -14.27 3.75
N ILE A 217 6.32 -13.02 3.32
CA ILE A 217 5.16 -12.16 3.02
C ILE A 217 4.31 -12.77 1.90
N GLU A 218 4.93 -13.31 0.84
CA GLU A 218 4.20 -13.97 -0.25
C GLU A 218 3.45 -15.23 0.27
N ARG A 219 4.11 -16.08 1.05
CA ARG A 219 3.47 -17.27 1.67
C ARG A 219 2.32 -16.89 2.59
N LEU A 220 2.49 -15.86 3.41
CA LEU A 220 1.43 -15.39 4.31
C LEU A 220 0.23 -14.85 3.53
N ARG A 221 0.47 -14.17 2.40
CA ARG A 221 -0.59 -13.72 1.49
C ARG A 221 -1.37 -14.90 0.90
N GLU A 222 -0.66 -15.91 0.40
CA GLU A 222 -1.30 -17.12 -0.13
C GLU A 222 -2.08 -17.87 0.98
N THR A 223 -1.51 -17.96 2.18
CA THR A 223 -2.19 -18.56 3.33
C THR A 223 -3.46 -17.79 3.71
N GLU A 224 -3.41 -16.47 3.71
CA GLU A 224 -4.57 -15.62 3.97
C GLU A 224 -5.68 -15.80 2.92
N MET A 225 -5.32 -15.98 1.65
CA MET A 225 -6.33 -16.25 0.60
C MET A 225 -7.12 -17.53 0.91
N VAL A 226 -6.43 -18.61 1.30
CA VAL A 226 -7.06 -19.86 1.70
C VAL A 226 -7.90 -19.67 2.96
N TYR A 227 -7.32 -19.00 3.98
CA TYR A 227 -8.00 -18.70 5.23
C TYR A 227 -9.29 -17.90 5.01
N SER A 228 -9.21 -16.82 4.23
CA SER A 228 -10.36 -15.98 3.91
C SER A 228 -11.45 -16.70 3.13
N GLN A 229 -11.09 -17.70 2.29
CA GLN A 229 -12.06 -18.54 1.60
C GLN A 229 -12.84 -19.42 2.59
N VAL A 230 -12.13 -20.06 3.53
CA VAL A 230 -12.75 -20.88 4.59
C VAL A 230 -13.66 -20.02 5.48
N ILE A 231 -13.20 -18.83 5.88
CA ILE A 231 -14.02 -17.92 6.69
C ILE A 231 -15.30 -17.52 5.96
N ARG A 232 -15.22 -17.14 4.68
CA ARG A 232 -16.41 -16.82 3.87
C ARG A 232 -17.38 -17.99 3.74
N GLN A 233 -16.87 -19.21 3.57
CA GLN A 233 -17.72 -20.38 3.55
C GLN A 233 -18.46 -20.56 4.87
N LEU A 234 -17.74 -20.48 6.00
CA LEU A 234 -18.35 -20.58 7.33
C LEU A 234 -19.34 -19.45 7.62
N GLN A 235 -19.07 -18.23 7.14
CA GLN A 235 -20.01 -17.12 7.24
C GLN A 235 -21.33 -17.46 6.53
N ASN A 236 -21.28 -17.99 5.32
CA ASN A 236 -22.46 -18.37 4.56
C ASN A 236 -23.24 -19.53 5.22
N GLU A 237 -22.55 -20.43 5.93
CA GLU A 237 -23.16 -21.54 6.63
C GLU A 237 -23.77 -21.15 7.98
N LEU A 238 -23.12 -20.23 8.72
CA LEU A 238 -23.45 -19.88 10.10
C LEU A 238 -24.32 -18.63 10.24
N LEU A 239 -24.31 -17.73 9.23
CA LEU A 239 -25.09 -16.50 9.24
C LEU A 239 -26.30 -16.62 8.32
N SER A 240 -27.42 -16.09 8.79
CA SER A 240 -28.61 -15.85 7.95
C SER A 240 -29.13 -14.45 8.21
N GLU A 241 -29.68 -13.82 7.19
CA GLU A 241 -30.29 -12.49 7.29
C GLU A 241 -31.81 -12.60 7.10
N GLN A 242 -32.56 -12.00 8.01
CA GLN A 242 -34.00 -11.91 7.92
C GLN A 242 -34.44 -10.49 8.35
N ASN A 243 -35.15 -9.79 7.48
CA ASN A 243 -35.63 -8.43 7.72
C ASN A 243 -34.56 -7.42 8.18
N GLY A 244 -33.33 -7.51 7.64
CA GLY A 244 -32.22 -6.64 8.03
C GLY A 244 -31.55 -7.01 9.36
N VAL A 245 -31.93 -8.13 9.97
CA VAL A 245 -31.33 -8.68 11.19
C VAL A 245 -30.50 -9.89 10.84
N LEU A 246 -29.25 -9.92 11.32
CA LEU A 246 -28.35 -11.07 11.16
C LEU A 246 -28.54 -12.05 12.33
N PHE A 247 -28.71 -13.32 11.97
CA PHE A 247 -28.80 -14.42 12.92
C PHE A 247 -27.58 -15.32 12.80
N LEU A 248 -26.93 -15.60 13.94
CA LEU A 248 -25.83 -16.54 14.04
C LEU A 248 -26.32 -17.86 14.61
N GLN A 249 -26.02 -18.96 13.91
CA GLN A 249 -26.35 -20.33 14.36
C GLN A 249 -25.36 -20.81 15.42
N ILE A 250 -25.67 -20.55 16.69
CA ILE A 250 -24.77 -20.82 17.84
C ILE A 250 -24.43 -22.31 17.97
N ALA A 251 -25.41 -23.21 17.79
CA ALA A 251 -25.17 -24.64 17.91
C ALA A 251 -24.12 -25.16 16.92
N ASP A 252 -24.13 -24.65 15.70
CA ASP A 252 -23.18 -25.04 14.66
C ASP A 252 -21.82 -24.35 14.84
N LEU A 253 -21.80 -23.10 15.31
CA LEU A 253 -20.57 -22.43 15.71
C LEU A 253 -19.83 -23.17 16.82
N LEU A 254 -20.56 -23.65 17.86
CA LEU A 254 -19.95 -24.37 18.99
C LEU A 254 -19.31 -25.71 18.60
N ARG A 255 -19.69 -26.28 17.47
CA ARG A 255 -19.07 -27.50 16.89
C ARG A 255 -17.74 -27.18 16.16
N GLN A 256 -17.52 -25.91 15.76
CA GLN A 256 -16.32 -25.50 15.06
C GLN A 256 -15.11 -25.39 16.01
N LYS A 257 -13.90 -25.58 15.46
CA LYS A 257 -12.64 -25.38 16.19
C LYS A 257 -11.61 -24.71 15.25
N PRO A 258 -10.93 -23.67 15.72
CA PRO A 258 -11.02 -22.98 17.02
C PRO A 258 -12.16 -21.93 17.02
N LYS A 259 -13.17 -22.13 17.85
CA LYS A 259 -14.40 -21.33 17.85
C LYS A 259 -14.20 -19.82 18.13
N ARG A 260 -13.22 -19.44 18.98
CA ARG A 260 -12.97 -18.04 19.32
C ARG A 260 -12.54 -17.21 18.11
N ILE A 261 -11.53 -17.67 17.38
CA ILE A 261 -11.04 -16.93 16.20
C ILE A 261 -12.07 -16.91 15.08
N LEU A 262 -12.82 -18.01 14.90
CA LEU A 262 -13.87 -18.06 13.90
C LEU A 262 -15.00 -17.06 14.20
N LEU A 263 -15.45 -16.99 15.47
CA LEU A 263 -16.44 -16.01 15.88
C LEU A 263 -15.95 -14.57 15.66
N TYR A 264 -14.70 -14.29 16.01
CA TYR A 264 -14.09 -12.98 15.77
C TYR A 264 -14.05 -12.62 14.28
N GLU A 265 -13.56 -13.51 13.42
CA GLU A 265 -13.47 -13.27 11.98
C GLU A 265 -14.84 -13.09 11.33
N ILE A 266 -15.86 -13.82 11.81
CA ILE A 266 -17.23 -13.68 11.32
C ILE A 266 -17.84 -12.34 11.73
N LEU A 267 -17.61 -11.89 12.98
CA LEU A 267 -18.29 -10.73 13.55
C LEU A 267 -17.52 -9.42 13.47
N SER A 268 -16.20 -9.44 13.24
CA SER A 268 -15.35 -8.24 13.22
C SER A 268 -15.81 -7.20 12.19
N GLN A 269 -16.29 -7.63 11.04
CA GLN A 269 -16.86 -6.74 10.01
C GLN A 269 -18.12 -5.98 10.46
N TYR A 270 -18.78 -6.44 11.53
CA TYR A 270 -19.95 -5.80 12.14
C TYR A 270 -19.59 -4.99 13.40
N GLY A 271 -18.28 -4.73 13.63
CA GLY A 271 -17.81 -3.88 14.72
C GLY A 271 -17.55 -4.62 16.05
N PHE A 272 -17.65 -5.94 16.08
CA PHE A 272 -17.31 -6.73 17.28
C PHE A 272 -15.80 -6.86 17.42
N ASN A 273 -15.30 -6.71 18.64
CA ASN A 273 -13.89 -6.93 18.99
C ASN A 273 -13.69 -8.28 19.72
N GLU A 274 -12.43 -8.63 20.01
CA GLU A 274 -12.11 -9.89 20.70
C GLU A 274 -12.78 -10.02 22.09
N SER A 275 -12.93 -8.93 22.83
CA SER A 275 -13.61 -8.93 24.14
C SER A 275 -15.07 -9.32 23.97
N ASN A 276 -15.77 -8.67 23.02
CA ASN A 276 -17.18 -8.99 22.73
C ASN A 276 -17.35 -10.47 22.35
N CYS A 277 -16.42 -11.03 21.56
CA CYS A 277 -16.47 -12.43 21.16
C CYS A 277 -16.25 -13.37 22.37
N ASN A 278 -15.36 -13.02 23.31
CA ASN A 278 -15.16 -13.79 24.53
C ASN A 278 -16.40 -13.77 25.42
N ASP A 279 -17.06 -12.62 25.56
CA ASP A 279 -18.30 -12.48 26.35
C ASP A 279 -19.42 -13.36 25.77
N ILE A 280 -19.60 -13.34 24.43
CA ILE A 280 -20.57 -14.19 23.73
C ILE A 280 -20.29 -15.69 23.95
N LEU A 281 -19.03 -16.12 23.95
CA LEU A 281 -18.68 -17.53 24.16
C LEU A 281 -18.76 -17.97 25.62
N SER A 282 -18.85 -17.03 26.55
CA SER A 282 -18.94 -17.28 28.00
C SER A 282 -20.36 -17.26 28.52
N ALA A 283 -21.30 -16.68 27.77
CA ALA A 283 -22.72 -16.60 28.08
C ALA A 283 -23.45 -17.92 27.78
#